data_8d58772d02e85d751c75f8f0ab1fe7c1
#
_entry.id   8d58772d02e85d751c75f8f0ab1fe7c1
#
_cell.length_a   1.000
_cell.length_b   1.000
_cell.length_c   1.000
_cell.angle_alpha   90.00
_cell.angle_beta   90.00
_cell.angle_gamma   90.00
#
_symmetry.space_group_name_H-M   'P 1'
#
loop_
_entity.id
_entity.type
_entity.pdbx_description
1 polymer ?
#
loop_
_entity_poly.entity_id
_entity_poly.type
_entity_poly.pdbx_seq_one_letter_code
_entity_poly.pdbx_strand_id
1 'polypeptide(L)'
;MAQAYAPFSNGGFFAKGYGIERIRTATGRVLYDRGMAPGDRRPVIGQPALAYMNQMMRRVLVDGTGARAHVPGYDIAGKTGTTSDYRDAWFIGYTGGFVTAVWVGRDDNTPMKKITGGATPAGIWRDYMAKTLPRLQTTPIPGSELPQAPPAGNDAIGDLLQGQAPGAGPAPVPQAEPAAPPY
;
A
#
# COMPACT_ATOMS: atom_id res chain seq x y z
N MET A 1 11.10 -7.49 -2.31
CA MET A 1 9.68 -7.58 -1.90
C MET A 1 9.26 -6.37 -1.06
N ALA A 2 9.83 -6.05 0.10
CA ALA A 2 9.39 -4.90 0.92
C ALA A 2 9.30 -3.58 0.12
N GLN A 3 10.29 -3.27 -0.72
CA GLN A 3 10.27 -2.08 -1.59
C GLN A 3 9.06 -2.04 -2.54
N ALA A 4 8.64 -3.18 -3.08
CA ALA A 4 7.49 -3.25 -3.99
C ALA A 4 6.15 -2.96 -3.29
N TYR A 5 6.08 -3.21 -1.98
CA TYR A 5 4.88 -2.91 -1.17
C TYR A 5 4.89 -1.52 -0.54
N ALA A 6 6.03 -0.82 -0.56
CA ALA A 6 6.13 0.52 0.01
C ALA A 6 5.12 1.54 -0.56
N PRO A 7 4.77 1.53 -1.87
CA PRO A 7 3.76 2.42 -2.39
C PRO A 7 2.38 2.29 -1.73
N PHE A 8 1.98 1.09 -1.33
CA PHE A 8 0.71 0.88 -0.63
C PHE A 8 0.71 1.45 0.78
N SER A 9 1.88 1.46 1.43
CA SER A 9 2.09 1.96 2.78
C SER A 9 2.27 3.49 2.86
N ASN A 10 2.63 4.15 1.75
CA ASN A 10 3.05 5.56 1.76
C ASN A 10 2.18 6.51 0.91
N GLY A 11 1.01 6.04 0.46
CA GLY A 11 0.10 6.87 -0.33
C GLY A 11 0.33 6.82 -1.84
N GLY A 12 0.98 5.77 -2.36
CA GLY A 12 1.15 5.53 -3.80
C GLY A 12 2.48 6.01 -4.37
N PHE A 13 3.45 6.36 -3.54
CA PHE A 13 4.73 6.90 -4.00
C PHE A 13 5.82 5.84 -4.08
N PHE A 14 6.70 5.98 -5.07
CA PHE A 14 7.89 5.15 -5.19
C PHE A 14 8.79 5.33 -3.97
N ALA A 15 9.38 4.22 -3.50
CA ALA A 15 10.37 4.21 -2.43
C ALA A 15 11.57 3.37 -2.86
N LYS A 16 12.73 4.00 -3.02
CA LYS A 16 13.97 3.31 -3.37
C LYS A 16 14.62 2.74 -2.10
N GLY A 17 14.81 1.41 -2.08
CA GLY A 17 15.55 0.74 -1.02
C GLY A 17 17.02 1.19 -1.00
N TYR A 18 17.62 1.22 0.18
CA TYR A 18 19.03 1.54 0.37
C TYR A 18 19.61 0.77 1.57
N GLY A 19 20.93 0.57 1.57
CA GLY A 19 21.64 -0.09 2.65
C GLY A 19 22.55 0.86 3.43
N ILE A 20 22.85 2.05 2.88
CA ILE A 20 23.74 3.03 3.48
C ILE A 20 23.00 4.35 3.64
N GLU A 21 22.85 4.80 4.87
CA GLU A 21 22.22 6.09 5.20
C GLU A 21 23.25 7.22 5.22
N ARG A 22 24.40 6.98 5.86
CA ARG A 22 25.45 7.98 6.02
C ARG A 22 26.84 7.36 6.08
N ILE A 23 27.82 8.02 5.45
CA ILE A 23 29.24 7.67 5.52
C ILE A 23 29.99 8.86 6.12
N ARG A 24 30.80 8.62 7.15
CA ARG A 24 31.65 9.63 7.78
C ARG A 24 33.10 9.14 7.85
N THR A 25 34.05 10.06 7.79
CA THR A 25 35.47 9.79 8.15
C THR A 25 35.61 9.58 9.65
N ALA A 26 36.75 9.03 10.10
CA ALA A 26 37.08 8.97 11.53
C ALA A 26 37.14 10.37 12.21
N THR A 27 37.42 11.41 11.44
CA THR A 27 37.43 12.81 11.90
C THR A 27 36.05 13.47 11.90
N GLY A 28 34.98 12.71 11.58
CA GLY A 28 33.59 13.19 11.61
C GLY A 28 33.10 13.86 10.33
N ARG A 29 33.94 14.07 9.31
CA ARG A 29 33.54 14.67 8.04
C ARG A 29 32.56 13.74 7.32
N VAL A 30 31.38 14.27 6.94
CA VAL A 30 30.36 13.53 6.16
C VAL A 30 30.84 13.39 4.71
N LEU A 31 30.95 12.17 4.21
CA LEU A 31 31.27 11.85 2.83
C LEU A 31 30.01 11.56 2.00
N TYR A 32 29.00 11.01 2.63
CA TYR A 32 27.71 10.72 2.03
C TYR A 32 26.61 10.85 3.07
N ASP A 33 25.50 11.46 2.70
CA ASP A 33 24.29 11.53 3.51
C ASP A 33 23.07 11.43 2.57
N ARG A 34 22.30 10.36 2.73
CA ARG A 34 21.11 10.14 1.92
C ARG A 34 20.05 11.23 2.13
N GLY A 35 19.92 11.76 3.35
CA GLY A 35 18.97 12.83 3.66
C GLY A 35 19.21 14.12 2.87
N MET A 36 20.43 14.31 2.35
CA MET A 36 20.81 15.44 1.50
C MET A 36 20.63 15.17 0.00
N ALA A 37 20.39 13.91 -0.40
CA ALA A 37 20.14 13.58 -1.78
C ALA A 37 18.68 13.87 -2.15
N PRO A 38 18.40 14.43 -3.35
CA PRO A 38 17.03 14.59 -3.83
C PRO A 38 16.29 13.25 -3.80
N GLY A 39 15.18 13.18 -3.07
CA GLY A 39 14.35 11.97 -3.03
C GLY A 39 13.61 11.78 -4.35
N ASP A 40 13.69 10.59 -4.94
CA ASP A 40 12.81 10.21 -6.06
C ASP A 40 11.41 9.86 -5.49
N ARG A 41 10.61 10.89 -5.23
CA ARG A 41 9.24 10.75 -4.71
C ARG A 41 8.23 10.92 -5.83
N ARG A 42 8.25 10.03 -6.80
CA ARG A 42 7.27 10.03 -7.89
C ARG A 42 6.06 9.16 -7.54
N PRO A 43 4.83 9.56 -7.94
CA PRO A 43 3.65 8.72 -7.79
C PRO A 43 3.76 7.52 -8.75
N VAL A 44 3.39 6.32 -8.27
CA VAL A 44 3.38 5.07 -9.05
C VAL A 44 2.04 4.35 -8.99
N ILE A 45 1.21 4.66 -7.99
CA ILE A 45 -0.16 4.15 -7.87
C ILE A 45 -1.07 5.34 -7.54
N GLY A 46 -2.06 5.60 -8.39
CA GLY A 46 -3.06 6.65 -8.18
C GLY A 46 -4.35 6.13 -7.55
N GLN A 47 -5.23 7.07 -7.19
CA GLN A 47 -6.60 6.77 -6.81
C GLN A 47 -7.45 6.48 -8.07
N PRO A 48 -8.46 5.63 -8.00
CA PRO A 48 -8.94 4.87 -6.83
C PRO A 48 -8.24 3.52 -6.64
N ALA A 49 -7.31 3.12 -7.52
CA ALA A 49 -6.65 1.81 -7.49
C ALA A 49 -5.93 1.54 -6.15
N LEU A 50 -5.27 2.56 -5.59
CA LEU A 50 -4.60 2.46 -4.28
C LEU A 50 -5.59 2.10 -3.17
N ALA A 51 -6.75 2.76 -3.14
CA ALA A 51 -7.78 2.52 -2.12
C ALA A 51 -8.33 1.09 -2.21
N TYR A 52 -8.70 0.64 -3.41
CA TYR A 52 -9.20 -0.72 -3.60
C TYR A 52 -8.16 -1.78 -3.22
N MET A 53 -6.90 -1.61 -3.64
CA MET A 53 -5.82 -2.53 -3.28
C MET A 53 -5.61 -2.59 -1.76
N ASN A 54 -5.58 -1.46 -1.08
CA ASN A 54 -5.42 -1.42 0.37
C ASN A 54 -6.60 -2.09 1.10
N GLN A 55 -7.84 -1.90 0.62
CA GLN A 55 -9.00 -2.59 1.18
C GLN A 55 -8.90 -4.11 0.99
N MET A 56 -8.56 -4.57 -0.21
CA MET A 56 -8.36 -6.00 -0.46
C MET A 56 -7.26 -6.59 0.42
N MET A 57 -6.14 -5.89 0.60
CA MET A 57 -5.03 -6.36 1.42
C MET A 57 -5.33 -6.33 2.93
N ARG A 58 -6.23 -5.45 3.41
CA ARG A 58 -6.75 -5.53 4.78
C ARG A 58 -7.59 -6.78 4.99
N ARG A 59 -8.45 -7.14 4.01
CA ARG A 59 -9.28 -8.35 4.09
C ARG A 59 -8.45 -9.62 4.23
N VAL A 60 -7.23 -9.65 3.68
CA VAL A 60 -6.30 -10.80 3.85
C VAL A 60 -6.02 -11.10 5.32
N LEU A 61 -6.01 -10.08 6.20
CA LEU A 61 -5.73 -10.25 7.63
C LEU A 61 -7.00 -10.42 8.47
N VAL A 62 -8.18 -10.11 7.95
CA VAL A 62 -9.45 -10.23 8.68
C VAL A 62 -10.03 -11.65 8.53
N ASP A 63 -10.24 -12.08 7.31
CA ASP A 63 -10.89 -13.35 6.96
C ASP A 63 -10.19 -14.11 5.81
N GLY A 64 -9.00 -13.64 5.43
CA GLY A 64 -8.21 -14.21 4.36
C GLY A 64 -7.06 -15.09 4.85
N THR A 65 -6.17 -15.41 3.89
CA THR A 65 -5.02 -16.32 4.10
C THR A 65 -3.98 -15.80 5.07
N GLY A 66 -4.01 -14.51 5.44
CA GLY A 66 -3.08 -13.86 6.36
C GLY A 66 -3.65 -13.58 7.75
N ALA A 67 -4.81 -14.12 8.11
CA ALA A 67 -5.49 -13.83 9.38
C ALA A 67 -4.58 -14.03 10.61
N ARG A 68 -3.61 -14.96 10.52
CA ARG A 68 -2.62 -15.21 11.59
C ARG A 68 -1.70 -14.02 11.86
N ALA A 69 -1.55 -13.09 10.89
CA ALA A 69 -0.73 -11.89 11.03
C ALA A 69 -1.47 -10.72 11.70
N HIS A 70 -2.74 -10.86 12.04
CA HIS A 70 -3.50 -9.79 12.67
C HIS A 70 -2.89 -9.33 14.00
N VAL A 71 -2.72 -8.02 14.17
CA VAL A 71 -2.30 -7.35 15.42
C VAL A 71 -3.39 -6.36 15.80
N PRO A 72 -4.13 -6.59 16.89
CA PRO A 72 -5.23 -5.72 17.30
C PRO A 72 -4.79 -4.27 17.56
N GLY A 73 -5.65 -3.31 17.22
CA GLY A 73 -5.43 -1.90 17.52
C GLY A 73 -4.59 -1.14 16.48
N TYR A 74 -4.18 -1.79 15.39
CA TYR A 74 -3.40 -1.15 14.33
C TYR A 74 -4.07 -1.32 12.96
N ASP A 75 -3.96 -0.27 12.14
CA ASP A 75 -4.36 -0.34 10.73
C ASP A 75 -3.26 -1.04 9.93
N ILE A 76 -3.50 -2.29 9.61
CA ILE A 76 -2.54 -3.16 8.92
C ILE A 76 -3.16 -3.83 7.71
N ALA A 77 -2.35 -4.02 6.69
CA ALA A 77 -2.69 -4.73 5.48
C ALA A 77 -1.53 -5.64 5.06
N GLY A 78 -1.77 -6.61 4.21
CA GLY A 78 -0.70 -7.51 3.79
C GLY A 78 -1.14 -8.59 2.81
N LYS A 79 -0.16 -9.40 2.41
CA LYS A 79 -0.35 -10.49 1.45
C LYS A 79 0.52 -11.68 1.77
N THR A 80 -0.06 -12.86 1.65
CA THR A 80 0.65 -14.14 1.68
C THR A 80 1.16 -14.52 0.31
N GLY A 81 2.27 -15.22 0.24
CA GLY A 81 2.78 -15.88 -0.96
C GLY A 81 3.24 -17.30 -0.61
N THR A 82 2.97 -18.24 -1.51
CA THR A 82 3.45 -19.62 -1.42
C THR A 82 3.73 -20.10 -2.83
N THR A 83 4.95 -20.55 -3.09
CA THR A 83 5.29 -21.14 -4.39
C THR A 83 4.75 -22.56 -4.49
N SER A 84 4.62 -23.05 -5.74
CA SER A 84 4.35 -24.45 -6.00
C SER A 84 5.38 -25.32 -5.27
N ASP A 85 4.98 -26.48 -4.81
CA ASP A 85 5.81 -27.41 -4.04
C ASP A 85 6.33 -26.85 -2.68
N TYR A 86 5.77 -25.73 -2.18
CA TYR A 86 6.15 -25.17 -0.88
C TYR A 86 7.65 -24.85 -0.73
N ARG A 87 8.31 -24.38 -1.79
CA ARG A 87 9.74 -24.01 -1.75
C ARG A 87 9.98 -22.67 -1.09
N ASP A 88 9.06 -21.73 -1.31
CA ASP A 88 9.08 -20.40 -0.70
C ASP A 88 7.74 -20.08 -0.04
N ALA A 89 7.80 -19.52 1.13
CA ALA A 89 6.66 -19.01 1.84
C ALA A 89 6.92 -17.57 2.27
N TRP A 90 6.04 -16.65 1.86
CA TRP A 90 6.15 -15.22 2.10
C TRP A 90 4.98 -14.67 2.88
N PHE A 91 5.24 -13.74 3.75
CA PHE A 91 4.25 -12.80 4.23
C PHE A 91 4.83 -11.38 4.17
N ILE A 92 4.14 -10.48 3.48
CA ILE A 92 4.46 -9.07 3.45
C ILE A 92 3.30 -8.32 4.06
N GLY A 93 3.56 -7.56 5.13
CA GLY A 93 2.56 -6.73 5.78
C GLY A 93 3.07 -5.33 6.01
N TYR A 94 2.15 -4.39 6.13
CA TYR A 94 2.46 -2.97 6.29
C TYR A 94 1.38 -2.23 7.08
N THR A 95 1.78 -1.07 7.59
CA THR A 95 0.93 0.00 8.12
C THR A 95 1.36 1.31 7.46
N GLY A 96 0.82 2.44 7.83
CA GLY A 96 1.25 3.73 7.28
C GLY A 96 2.73 4.01 7.57
N GLY A 97 3.53 4.08 6.50
CA GLY A 97 4.95 4.39 6.53
C GLY A 97 5.89 3.24 6.91
N PHE A 98 5.40 2.04 7.20
CA PHE A 98 6.24 0.92 7.60
C PHE A 98 5.84 -0.39 6.90
N VAL A 99 6.81 -1.07 6.30
CA VAL A 99 6.63 -2.34 5.58
C VAL A 99 7.61 -3.37 6.11
N THR A 100 7.12 -4.57 6.40
CA THR A 100 7.95 -5.72 6.79
C THR A 100 7.63 -6.92 5.92
N ALA A 101 8.65 -7.58 5.42
CA ALA A 101 8.54 -8.83 4.67
C ALA A 101 9.24 -9.96 5.43
N VAL A 102 8.57 -11.09 5.53
CA VAL A 102 9.11 -12.33 6.09
C VAL A 102 9.13 -13.39 5.00
N TRP A 103 10.28 -14.00 4.80
CA TRP A 103 10.48 -15.14 3.93
C TRP A 103 10.94 -16.34 4.74
N VAL A 104 10.40 -17.48 4.40
CA VAL A 104 10.82 -18.78 4.91
C VAL A 104 11.04 -19.70 3.71
N GLY A 105 12.20 -20.29 3.63
CA GLY A 105 12.62 -21.20 2.57
C GLY A 105 13.82 -22.02 3.00
N ARG A 106 14.31 -22.85 2.09
CA ARG A 106 15.54 -23.64 2.27
C ARG A 106 16.59 -23.17 1.28
N ASP A 107 17.84 -23.06 1.72
CA ASP A 107 18.94 -22.58 0.89
C ASP A 107 19.23 -23.53 -0.29
N ASP A 108 18.94 -24.82 -0.11
CA ASP A 108 19.06 -25.85 -1.16
C ASP A 108 17.84 -25.90 -2.10
N ASN A 109 16.89 -24.98 -1.96
CA ASN A 109 15.66 -24.91 -2.73
C ASN A 109 14.81 -26.20 -2.70
N THR A 110 15.00 -27.07 -1.72
CA THR A 110 14.14 -28.26 -1.55
C THR A 110 12.78 -27.90 -0.95
N PRO A 111 11.71 -28.65 -1.25
CA PRO A 111 10.38 -28.39 -0.70
C PRO A 111 10.34 -28.44 0.81
N MET A 112 9.59 -27.50 1.40
CA MET A 112 9.27 -27.51 2.83
C MET A 112 8.03 -28.39 3.09
N LYS A 113 7.87 -28.86 4.34
CA LYS A 113 6.72 -29.70 4.76
C LYS A 113 5.43 -28.88 4.84
N LYS A 114 4.83 -28.55 3.68
CA LYS A 114 3.54 -27.81 3.55
C LYS A 114 3.52 -26.45 4.30
N ILE A 115 4.66 -25.76 4.41
CA ILE A 115 4.71 -24.42 5.00
C ILE A 115 4.14 -23.43 3.98
N THR A 116 3.13 -22.67 4.40
CA THR A 116 2.50 -21.63 3.59
C THR A 116 2.78 -20.25 4.16
N GLY A 117 2.64 -19.20 3.34
CA GLY A 117 2.84 -17.81 3.75
C GLY A 117 1.89 -17.37 4.89
N GLY A 118 0.68 -17.93 4.95
CA GLY A 118 -0.29 -17.69 6.02
C GLY A 118 -0.02 -18.43 7.32
N ALA A 119 0.92 -19.36 7.32
CA ALA A 119 1.28 -20.14 8.51
C ALA A 119 2.50 -19.51 9.23
N THR A 120 3.70 -20.08 9.02
CA THR A 120 4.92 -19.65 9.71
C THR A 120 5.32 -18.21 9.43
N PRO A 121 5.41 -17.73 8.17
CA PRO A 121 5.78 -16.34 7.90
C PRO A 121 4.82 -15.33 8.53
N ALA A 122 3.51 -15.55 8.43
CA ALA A 122 2.50 -14.69 9.05
C ALA A 122 2.61 -14.64 10.57
N GLY A 123 2.91 -15.79 11.21
CA GLY A 123 3.13 -15.86 12.65
C GLY A 123 4.39 -15.10 13.08
N ILE A 124 5.51 -15.29 12.40
CA ILE A 124 6.77 -14.57 12.65
C ILE A 124 6.55 -13.06 12.49
N TRP A 125 5.86 -12.65 11.41
CA TRP A 125 5.53 -11.27 11.16
C TRP A 125 4.71 -10.66 12.30
N ARG A 126 3.65 -11.34 12.74
CA ARG A 126 2.81 -10.90 13.87
C ARG A 126 3.63 -10.70 15.13
N ASP A 127 4.45 -11.70 15.50
CA ASP A 127 5.21 -11.67 16.74
C ASP A 127 6.29 -10.57 16.75
N TYR A 128 6.87 -10.30 15.58
CA TYR A 128 7.77 -9.16 15.36
C TYR A 128 7.01 -7.84 15.46
N MET A 129 5.91 -7.69 14.73
CA MET A 129 5.15 -6.44 14.67
C MET A 129 4.46 -6.09 15.97
N ALA A 130 3.96 -7.07 16.72
CA ALA A 130 3.38 -6.86 18.06
C ALA A 130 4.38 -6.20 19.03
N LYS A 131 5.68 -6.47 18.87
CA LYS A 131 6.75 -5.86 19.68
C LYS A 131 7.24 -4.52 19.11
N THR A 132 7.10 -4.33 17.82
CA THR A 132 7.67 -3.19 17.08
C THR A 132 6.68 -2.03 16.98
N LEU A 133 5.41 -2.30 16.67
CA LEU A 133 4.38 -1.29 16.48
C LEU A 133 4.23 -0.31 17.65
N PRO A 134 4.26 -0.76 18.94
CA PRO A 134 4.19 0.18 20.08
C PRO A 134 5.35 1.17 20.16
N ARG A 135 6.45 0.89 19.46
CA ARG A 135 7.67 1.72 19.44
C ARG A 135 7.75 2.61 18.21
N LEU A 136 6.88 2.41 17.23
CA LEU A 136 6.82 3.17 15.99
C LEU A 136 5.72 4.22 16.08
N GLN A 137 5.98 5.40 15.51
CA GLN A 137 4.96 6.38 15.23
C GLN A 137 4.28 6.01 13.89
N THR A 138 3.37 5.04 13.95
CA THR A 138 2.62 4.62 12.76
C THR A 138 1.40 5.51 12.54
N THR A 139 1.05 5.71 11.29
CA THR A 139 -0.18 6.38 10.87
C THR A 139 -1.13 5.35 10.25
N PRO A 140 -2.43 5.65 10.11
CA PRO A 140 -3.28 4.88 9.21
C PRO A 140 -2.68 4.82 7.81
N ILE A 141 -2.99 3.75 7.08
CA ILE A 141 -2.47 3.57 5.71
C ILE A 141 -3.00 4.69 4.81
N PRO A 142 -2.14 5.58 4.27
CA PRO A 142 -2.57 6.73 3.48
C PRO A 142 -3.27 6.32 2.19
N GLY A 143 -4.28 7.11 1.76
CA GLY A 143 -4.98 6.90 0.50
C GLY A 143 -5.76 5.58 0.46
N SER A 144 -6.19 5.07 1.61
CA SER A 144 -6.94 3.83 1.73
C SER A 144 -8.45 4.03 1.85
N GLU A 145 -8.91 5.26 1.83
CA GLU A 145 -10.34 5.58 1.79
C GLU A 145 -10.92 5.27 0.42
N LEU A 146 -12.00 4.50 0.40
CA LEU A 146 -12.72 4.23 -0.85
C LEU A 146 -13.33 5.53 -1.36
N PRO A 147 -13.36 5.76 -2.68
CA PRO A 147 -14.16 6.82 -3.27
C PRO A 147 -15.60 6.69 -2.78
N GLN A 148 -16.18 7.77 -2.33
CA GLN A 148 -17.62 7.79 -2.07
C GLN A 148 -18.33 7.46 -3.38
N ALA A 149 -19.27 6.53 -3.32
CA ALA A 149 -20.16 6.32 -4.46
C ALA A 149 -20.77 7.68 -4.81
N PRO A 150 -20.83 8.07 -6.09
CA PRO A 150 -21.58 9.26 -6.47
C PRO A 150 -22.96 9.16 -5.82
N PRO A 151 -23.52 10.28 -5.33
CA PRO A 151 -24.87 10.25 -4.78
C PRO A 151 -25.75 9.52 -5.79
N ALA A 152 -26.60 8.63 -5.31
CA ALA A 152 -27.53 7.86 -6.14
C ALA A 152 -28.46 8.85 -6.86
N GLY A 153 -27.95 9.39 -7.93
CA GLY A 153 -28.63 10.30 -8.85
C GLY A 153 -28.63 9.64 -10.20
N ASN A 154 -29.78 9.15 -10.58
CA ASN A 154 -30.11 8.47 -11.81
C ASN A 154 -29.48 7.08 -11.92
N ASP A 155 -30.28 6.10 -11.62
CA ASP A 155 -30.07 4.71 -12.02
C ASP A 155 -30.10 4.66 -13.56
N ALA A 156 -28.95 4.93 -14.17
CA ALA A 156 -28.82 4.97 -15.63
C ALA A 156 -29.24 3.63 -16.29
N ILE A 157 -29.20 2.53 -15.52
CA ILE A 157 -29.70 1.23 -15.96
C ILE A 157 -31.22 1.17 -15.81
N GLY A 158 -31.76 1.68 -14.72
CA GLY A 158 -33.20 1.81 -14.50
C GLY A 158 -33.85 2.72 -15.53
N ASP A 159 -33.24 3.86 -15.84
CA ASP A 159 -33.71 4.82 -16.85
C ASP A 159 -33.69 4.21 -18.27
N LEU A 160 -32.64 3.44 -18.59
CA LEU A 160 -32.56 2.70 -19.87
C LEU A 160 -33.63 1.60 -19.97
N LEU A 161 -33.92 0.90 -18.88
CA LEU A 161 -34.94 -0.15 -18.84
C LEU A 161 -36.36 0.43 -18.89
N GLN A 162 -36.55 1.67 -18.48
CA GLN A 162 -37.83 2.40 -18.54
C GLN A 162 -38.00 3.23 -19.82
N GLY A 163 -37.04 3.18 -20.75
CA GLY A 163 -37.09 3.87 -22.04
C GLY A 163 -36.90 5.41 -21.91
N GLN A 164 -36.42 5.90 -20.78
CA GLN A 164 -36.07 7.31 -20.62
C GLN A 164 -34.62 7.52 -21.07
N ALA A 165 -34.41 8.48 -21.96
CA ALA A 165 -33.06 8.86 -22.37
C ALA A 165 -32.30 9.45 -21.14
N PRO A 166 -31.02 9.13 -20.94
CA PRO A 166 -30.24 9.68 -19.85
C PRO A 166 -30.27 11.21 -19.93
N GLY A 167 -30.74 11.87 -18.86
CA GLY A 167 -30.87 13.31 -18.81
C GLY A 167 -29.55 13.98 -19.09
N ALA A 168 -29.52 14.87 -20.08
CA ALA A 168 -28.36 15.71 -20.34
C ALA A 168 -28.07 16.54 -19.06
N GLY A 169 -26.91 16.31 -18.47
CA GLY A 169 -26.44 17.12 -17.34
C GLY A 169 -26.45 18.60 -17.71
N PRO A 170 -26.54 19.52 -16.76
CA PRO A 170 -26.55 20.95 -17.04
C PRO A 170 -25.29 21.31 -17.82
N ALA A 171 -25.49 22.05 -18.93
CA ALA A 171 -24.41 22.52 -19.79
C ALA A 171 -23.39 23.32 -18.94
N PRO A 172 -22.08 23.18 -19.20
CA PRO A 172 -21.07 23.96 -18.50
C PRO A 172 -21.34 25.45 -18.71
N VAL A 173 -21.44 26.18 -17.61
CA VAL A 173 -21.59 27.64 -17.61
C VAL A 173 -20.34 28.23 -18.26
N PRO A 174 -20.44 29.07 -19.29
CA PRO A 174 -19.29 29.72 -19.92
C PRO A 174 -18.57 30.57 -18.85
N GLN A 175 -17.31 30.27 -18.59
CA GLN A 175 -16.47 31.14 -17.77
C GLN A 175 -16.22 32.42 -18.58
N ALA A 176 -16.56 33.57 -18.01
CA ALA A 176 -16.28 34.86 -18.56
C ALA A 176 -14.76 35.04 -18.67
N GLU A 177 -14.28 35.33 -19.88
CA GLU A 177 -12.89 35.67 -20.15
C GLU A 177 -12.52 36.93 -19.36
N PRO A 178 -11.37 36.99 -18.66
CA PRO A 178 -10.97 38.21 -17.97
C PRO A 178 -10.67 39.31 -18.99
N ALA A 179 -11.29 40.46 -18.81
CA ALA A 179 -11.09 41.64 -19.63
C ALA A 179 -9.58 42.03 -19.64
N ALA A 180 -9.05 42.29 -20.82
CA ALA A 180 -7.71 42.80 -21.00
C ALA A 180 -7.51 44.16 -20.28
N PRO A 181 -6.34 44.43 -19.66
CA PRO A 181 -6.09 45.70 -19.02
C PRO A 181 -5.98 46.84 -20.07
N PRO A 182 -6.43 48.04 -19.74
CA PRO A 182 -6.24 49.21 -20.62
C PRO A 182 -4.77 49.63 -20.65
N TYR A 183 -4.33 50.11 -21.77
CA TYR A 183 -2.99 50.56 -22.11
C TYR A 183 -2.26 51.43 -21.07
#